data_9aa0c87632461460eb42843d3de48ca5
#
_entry.id   9aa0c87632461460eb42843d3de48ca5
#
_cell.length_a   1.000
_cell.length_b   1.000
_cell.length_c   1.000
_cell.angle_alpha   90.00
_cell.angle_beta   90.00
_cell.angle_gamma   90.00
#
_symmetry.space_group_name_H-M   'P 1'
#
loop_
_entity.id
_entity.type
_entity.pdbx_description
1 polymer ?
#
loop_
_entity_poly.entity_id
_entity_poly.type
_entity_poly.pdbx_seq_one_letter_code
_entity_poly.pdbx_strand_id
1 'polypeptide(L)'
;GLTQTLRLEMRGSPVEVILLNPGPVTSKIRENSIPHFEKWINWGNSFWADHYKATLISRLRQKSTINKFELPASAVTEKLLLALESQKPAPSYYITKPTYFMALMRRVLPTSWLERLLPTI
;
A
#
# COMPACT_ATOMS: atom_id res chain seq x y z
N GLY A 1 -14.31 -2.95 2.17
CA GLY A 1 -13.83 -3.43 3.46
C GLY A 1 -14.18 -2.48 4.59
N LEU A 2 -13.48 -2.57 5.74
CA LEU A 2 -13.78 -1.85 6.99
C LEU A 2 -14.10 -0.36 6.80
N THR A 3 -13.30 0.38 6.03
CA THR A 3 -13.54 1.81 5.75
C THR A 3 -14.87 2.07 5.05
N GLN A 4 -15.28 1.20 4.15
CA GLN A 4 -16.57 1.34 3.45
C GLN A 4 -17.74 1.08 4.39
N THR A 5 -17.62 0.09 5.27
CA THR A 5 -18.63 -0.20 6.30
C THR A 5 -18.77 1.00 7.24
N LEU A 6 -17.64 1.50 7.75
CA LEU A 6 -17.62 2.69 8.61
C LEU A 6 -18.26 3.91 7.94
N ARG A 7 -18.01 4.13 6.65
CA ARG A 7 -18.68 5.20 5.89
C ARG A 7 -20.20 5.05 5.84
N LEU A 8 -20.67 3.81 5.73
CA LEU A 8 -22.12 3.54 5.73
C LEU A 8 -22.75 3.82 7.09
N GLU A 9 -22.07 3.41 8.15
CA GLU A 9 -22.51 3.64 9.55
C GLU A 9 -22.53 5.13 9.90
N MET A 10 -21.56 5.89 9.38
CA MET A 10 -21.44 7.33 9.65
C MET A 10 -22.34 8.21 8.77
N ARG A 11 -23.18 7.62 7.92
CA ARG A 11 -24.16 8.39 7.12
C ARG A 11 -25.13 9.17 8.01
N GLY A 12 -25.24 10.48 7.74
CA GLY A 12 -26.09 11.37 8.52
C GLY A 12 -25.40 11.99 9.75
N SER A 13 -24.15 11.62 10.01
CA SER A 13 -23.30 12.32 10.97
C SER A 13 -22.44 13.41 10.28
N PRO A 14 -21.91 14.40 11.03
CA PRO A 14 -20.99 15.39 10.49
C PRO A 14 -19.58 14.85 10.25
N VAL A 15 -19.33 13.55 10.43
CA VAL A 15 -18.01 12.91 10.29
C VAL A 15 -17.83 12.32 8.91
N GLU A 16 -16.81 12.78 8.19
CA GLU A 16 -16.43 12.23 6.91
C GLU A 16 -15.31 11.18 7.06
N VAL A 17 -15.55 9.99 6.54
CA VAL A 17 -14.57 8.89 6.53
C VAL A 17 -13.92 8.80 5.15
N ILE A 18 -12.61 8.98 5.08
CA ILE A 18 -11.83 9.07 3.84
C ILE A 18 -10.74 8.02 3.84
N LEU A 19 -10.53 7.36 2.71
CA LEU A 19 -9.45 6.39 2.53
C LEU A 19 -8.33 6.99 1.67
N LEU A 20 -7.12 7.07 2.24
CA LEU A 20 -5.91 7.40 1.49
C LEU A 20 -5.18 6.12 1.07
N ASN A 21 -4.89 5.99 -0.21
CA ASN A 21 -4.17 4.85 -0.80
C ASN A 21 -2.80 5.33 -1.33
N PRO A 22 -1.73 5.29 -0.51
CA PRO A 22 -0.46 5.91 -0.89
C PRO A 22 0.27 5.21 -2.03
N GLY A 23 0.24 3.88 -2.12
CA GLY A 23 1.07 3.13 -3.06
C GLY A 23 2.57 3.21 -2.70
N PRO A 24 3.49 3.10 -3.70
CA PRO A 24 4.92 3.19 -3.43
C PRO A 24 5.31 4.63 -3.06
N VAL A 25 5.73 4.80 -1.80
CA VAL A 25 6.18 6.07 -1.22
C VAL A 25 7.51 5.85 -0.52
N THR A 26 8.45 6.77 -0.71
CA THR A 26 9.76 6.73 -0.08
C THR A 26 9.62 6.77 1.44
N SER A 27 10.08 5.72 2.11
CA SER A 27 10.02 5.61 3.57
C SER A 27 11.13 4.70 4.11
N LYS A 28 11.41 4.81 5.40
CA LYS A 28 12.37 3.95 6.10
C LYS A 28 11.78 2.63 6.59
N ILE A 29 10.60 2.24 6.12
CA ILE A 29 9.90 1.04 6.60
C ILE A 29 10.75 -0.23 6.43
N ARG A 30 11.48 -0.35 5.31
CA ARG A 30 12.35 -1.51 5.05
C ARG A 30 13.53 -1.53 6.01
N GLU A 31 14.23 -0.41 6.18
CA GLU A 31 15.35 -0.30 7.10
C GLU A 31 14.92 -0.60 8.55
N ASN A 32 13.79 -0.04 8.96
CA ASN A 32 13.27 -0.24 10.31
C ASN A 32 12.71 -1.65 10.54
N SER A 33 12.25 -2.35 9.51
CA SER A 33 11.70 -3.70 9.64
C SER A 33 12.77 -4.80 9.73
N ILE A 34 13.98 -4.58 9.20
CA ILE A 34 15.07 -5.59 9.20
C ILE A 34 15.40 -6.08 10.60
N PRO A 35 15.70 -5.23 11.61
CA PRO A 35 16.05 -5.69 12.95
C PRO A 35 14.92 -6.49 13.61
N HIS A 36 13.67 -6.09 13.37
CA HIS A 36 12.51 -6.80 13.89
C HIS A 36 12.31 -8.15 13.22
N PHE A 37 12.49 -8.21 11.92
CA PHE A 37 12.42 -9.45 11.15
C PHE A 37 13.49 -10.45 11.65
N GLU A 38 14.75 -10.02 11.76
CA GLU A 38 15.86 -10.86 12.22
C GLU A 38 15.69 -11.33 13.66
N LYS A 39 15.10 -10.49 14.52
CA LYS A 39 14.89 -10.81 15.93
C LYS A 39 13.76 -11.81 16.17
N TRP A 40 12.65 -11.68 15.42
CA TRP A 40 11.42 -12.38 15.74
C TRP A 40 11.11 -13.54 14.79
N ILE A 41 11.71 -13.56 13.60
CA ILE A 41 11.39 -14.55 12.58
C ILE A 41 12.61 -15.45 12.32
N ASN A 42 12.53 -16.69 12.80
CA ASN A 42 13.54 -17.71 12.51
C ASN A 42 13.31 -18.30 11.10
N TRP A 43 13.53 -17.49 10.10
CA TRP A 43 13.27 -17.84 8.70
C TRP A 43 14.16 -18.99 8.19
N GLY A 44 15.39 -19.15 8.75
CA GLY A 44 16.35 -20.19 8.33
C GLY A 44 15.85 -21.63 8.63
N ASN A 45 15.00 -21.79 9.64
CA ASN A 45 14.41 -23.08 10.01
C ASN A 45 12.97 -23.25 9.45
N SER A 46 12.53 -22.33 8.60
CA SER A 46 11.22 -22.40 7.96
C SER A 46 11.21 -23.35 6.78
N PHE A 47 10.09 -24.03 6.53
CA PHE A 47 9.85 -24.76 5.28
C PHE A 47 10.06 -23.88 4.03
N TRP A 48 9.88 -22.56 4.16
CA TRP A 48 10.05 -21.57 3.09
C TRP A 48 11.41 -20.85 3.13
N ALA A 49 12.43 -21.41 3.78
CA ALA A 49 13.74 -20.77 3.96
C ALA A 49 14.38 -20.33 2.64
N ASP A 50 14.38 -21.18 1.63
CA ASP A 50 14.95 -20.87 0.32
C ASP A 50 14.18 -19.76 -0.40
N HIS A 51 12.86 -19.78 -0.29
CA HIS A 51 12.00 -18.74 -0.83
C HIS A 51 12.23 -17.38 -0.12
N TYR A 52 12.32 -17.37 1.20
CA TYR A 52 12.69 -16.17 1.97
C TYR A 52 14.02 -15.61 1.55
N LYS A 53 15.04 -16.48 1.38
CA LYS A 53 16.38 -16.07 0.96
C LYS A 53 16.39 -15.45 -0.43
N ALA A 54 15.69 -16.09 -1.38
CA ALA A 54 15.65 -15.66 -2.78
C ALA A 54 14.85 -14.37 -2.98
N THR A 55 13.77 -14.17 -2.24
CA THR A 55 12.81 -13.07 -2.49
C THR A 55 12.82 -12.01 -1.39
N LEU A 56 12.40 -12.36 -0.18
CA LEU A 56 12.15 -11.38 0.88
C LEU A 56 13.42 -10.72 1.39
N ILE A 57 14.45 -11.54 1.69
CA ILE A 57 15.72 -11.04 2.25
C ILE A 57 16.47 -10.20 1.23
N SER A 58 16.51 -10.63 -0.01
CA SER A 58 17.11 -9.85 -1.09
C SER A 58 16.43 -8.49 -1.24
N ARG A 59 15.10 -8.44 -1.17
CA ARG A 59 14.32 -7.19 -1.20
C ARG A 59 14.53 -6.30 0.02
N LEU A 60 14.60 -6.88 1.22
CA LEU A 60 14.83 -6.12 2.46
C LEU A 60 16.24 -5.49 2.49
N ARG A 61 17.25 -6.22 2.03
CA ARG A 61 18.65 -5.76 2.00
C ARG A 61 19.00 -4.90 0.79
N GLN A 62 18.18 -4.96 -0.25
CA GLN A 62 18.38 -4.11 -1.42
C GLN A 62 18.13 -2.66 -1.00
N LYS A 63 19.20 -1.84 -0.99
CA LYS A 63 19.06 -0.38 -0.88
C LYS A 63 18.01 0.04 -1.90
N SER A 64 17.02 0.79 -1.45
CA SER A 64 15.94 1.30 -2.25
C SER A 64 16.47 1.81 -3.60
N THR A 65 16.43 0.97 -4.61
CA THR A 65 16.45 1.47 -5.97
C THR A 65 15.15 2.25 -6.10
N ILE A 66 15.26 3.57 -6.21
CA ILE A 66 14.13 4.47 -6.39
C ILE A 66 13.27 3.87 -7.50
N ASN A 67 12.17 3.24 -7.11
CA ASN A 67 11.23 2.75 -8.10
C ASN A 67 10.74 3.95 -8.90
N LYS A 68 10.78 3.87 -10.22
CA LYS A 68 10.37 4.94 -11.14
C LYS A 68 8.99 5.56 -10.82
N PHE A 69 8.20 4.88 -10.01
CA PHE A 69 6.86 5.27 -9.58
C PHE A 69 6.78 5.64 -8.10
N GLU A 70 7.90 5.64 -7.39
CA GLU A 70 7.96 6.02 -5.99
C GLU A 70 7.88 7.54 -5.86
N LEU A 71 6.98 8.01 -5.01
CA LEU A 71 6.80 9.43 -4.74
C LEU A 71 7.33 9.77 -3.34
N PRO A 72 7.74 11.02 -3.10
CA PRO A 72 8.11 11.48 -1.78
C PRO A 72 6.90 11.51 -0.83
N ALA A 73 7.14 11.51 0.47
CA ALA A 73 6.09 11.59 1.50
C ALA A 73 5.21 12.84 1.36
N SER A 74 5.75 13.94 0.83
CA SER A 74 4.99 15.17 0.55
C SER A 74 3.79 14.96 -0.37
N ALA A 75 3.87 14.00 -1.31
CA ALA A 75 2.73 13.68 -2.17
C ALA A 75 1.52 13.12 -1.39
N VAL A 76 1.77 12.45 -0.25
CA VAL A 76 0.71 12.01 0.67
C VAL A 76 0.12 13.21 1.39
N THR A 77 0.98 14.12 1.87
CA THR A 77 0.57 15.33 2.57
C THR A 77 -0.31 16.22 1.69
N GLU A 78 0.06 16.42 0.43
CA GLU A 78 -0.76 17.20 -0.52
C GLU A 78 -2.17 16.61 -0.70
N LYS A 79 -2.28 15.29 -0.82
CA LYS A 79 -3.59 14.63 -0.94
C LYS A 79 -4.38 14.67 0.36
N LEU A 80 -3.70 14.61 1.50
CA LEU A 80 -4.32 14.75 2.81
C LEU A 80 -4.90 16.18 2.98
N LEU A 81 -4.12 17.20 2.68
CA LEU A 81 -4.58 18.59 2.72
C LEU A 81 -5.78 18.83 1.81
N LEU A 82 -5.69 18.34 0.56
CA LEU A 82 -6.81 18.41 -0.38
C LEU A 82 -8.10 17.76 0.19
N ALA A 83 -7.96 16.62 0.86
CA ALA A 83 -9.08 15.93 1.48
C ALA A 83 -9.67 16.71 2.66
N LEU A 84 -8.81 17.33 3.49
CA LEU A 84 -9.21 18.11 4.68
C LEU A 84 -9.86 19.46 4.32
N GLU A 85 -9.37 20.11 3.27
CA GLU A 85 -9.88 21.42 2.84
C GLU A 85 -11.14 21.31 1.96
N SER A 86 -11.45 20.12 1.46
CA SER A 86 -12.61 19.90 0.60
C SER A 86 -13.91 19.90 1.40
N GLN A 87 -14.88 20.71 0.99
CA GLN A 87 -16.23 20.69 1.58
C GLN A 87 -16.97 19.37 1.34
N LYS A 88 -16.62 18.65 0.27
CA LYS A 88 -17.18 17.34 -0.08
C LYS A 88 -16.02 16.42 -0.50
N PRO A 89 -15.29 15.85 0.45
CA PRO A 89 -14.16 15.02 0.13
C PRO A 89 -14.57 13.73 -0.58
N ALA A 90 -13.74 13.28 -1.52
CA ALA A 90 -13.94 12.00 -2.19
C ALA A 90 -13.78 10.84 -1.20
N PRO A 91 -14.50 9.72 -1.38
CA PRO A 91 -14.39 8.57 -0.49
C PRO A 91 -13.00 7.93 -0.47
N SER A 92 -12.22 8.09 -1.53
CA SER A 92 -10.88 7.52 -1.65
C SER A 92 -9.98 8.41 -2.49
N TYR A 93 -8.75 8.59 -2.03
CA TYR A 93 -7.69 9.28 -2.75
C TYR A 93 -6.55 8.32 -3.04
N TYR A 94 -6.18 8.21 -4.31
CA TYR A 94 -5.04 7.44 -4.78
C TYR A 94 -3.88 8.40 -5.02
N ILE A 95 -2.71 8.10 -4.49
CA ILE A 95 -1.58 9.05 -4.48
C ILE A 95 -0.66 8.78 -5.67
N THR A 96 -0.31 7.52 -5.90
CA THR A 96 0.58 7.17 -7.00
C THR A 96 -0.19 6.68 -8.24
N LYS A 97 0.37 6.91 -9.42
CA LYS A 97 -0.21 6.46 -10.70
C LYS A 97 -0.47 4.94 -10.74
N PRO A 98 0.46 4.07 -10.27
CA PRO A 98 0.21 2.63 -10.22
C PRO A 98 -0.99 2.27 -9.34
N THR A 99 -1.17 2.94 -8.20
CA THR A 99 -2.30 2.67 -7.30
C THR A 99 -3.62 3.03 -7.96
N TYR A 100 -3.67 4.15 -8.68
CA TYR A 100 -4.85 4.53 -9.44
C TYR A 100 -5.18 3.52 -10.54
N PHE A 101 -4.16 3.11 -11.30
CA PHE A 101 -4.32 2.10 -12.35
C PHE A 101 -4.80 0.77 -11.81
N MET A 102 -4.20 0.28 -10.72
CA MET A 102 -4.62 -0.96 -10.06
C MET A 102 -6.04 -0.89 -9.51
N ALA A 103 -6.46 0.25 -8.97
CA ALA A 103 -7.82 0.45 -8.51
C ALA A 103 -8.83 0.38 -9.66
N LEU A 104 -8.49 0.95 -10.82
CA LEU A 104 -9.29 0.87 -12.04
C LEU A 104 -9.37 -0.57 -12.56
N MET A 105 -8.21 -1.25 -12.66
CA MET A 105 -8.12 -2.66 -13.08
C MET A 105 -9.00 -3.56 -12.19
N ARG A 106 -8.92 -3.38 -10.87
CA ARG A 106 -9.74 -4.15 -9.92
C ARG A 106 -11.24 -3.91 -10.07
N ARG A 107 -11.64 -2.77 -10.61
CA ARG A 107 -13.04 -2.44 -10.85
C ARG A 107 -13.59 -3.06 -12.13
N VAL A 108 -12.73 -3.28 -13.11
CA VAL A 108 -13.12 -3.73 -14.46
C VAL A 108 -12.88 -5.21 -14.67
N LEU A 109 -11.79 -5.76 -14.09
CA LEU A 109 -11.37 -7.14 -14.32
C LEU A 109 -11.88 -8.09 -13.23
N PRO A 110 -12.29 -9.33 -13.60
CA PRO A 110 -12.54 -10.39 -12.65
C PRO A 110 -11.28 -10.72 -11.83
N THR A 111 -11.45 -11.16 -10.58
CA THR A 111 -10.35 -11.49 -9.66
C THR A 111 -9.40 -12.53 -10.26
N SER A 112 -9.91 -13.54 -10.95
CA SER A 112 -9.11 -14.58 -11.61
C SER A 112 -8.15 -14.06 -12.69
N TRP A 113 -8.52 -12.98 -13.35
CA TRP A 113 -7.65 -12.32 -14.33
C TRP A 113 -6.57 -11.47 -13.66
N LEU A 114 -6.94 -10.80 -12.58
CA LEU A 114 -5.97 -10.04 -11.77
C LEU A 114 -4.90 -10.94 -11.16
N GLU A 115 -5.27 -12.11 -10.66
CA GLU A 115 -4.34 -13.10 -10.12
C GLU A 115 -3.34 -13.62 -11.17
N ARG A 116 -3.76 -13.74 -12.41
CA ARG A 116 -2.86 -14.15 -13.53
C ARG A 116 -1.93 -13.03 -14.00
N LEU A 117 -2.37 -11.78 -13.91
CA LEU A 117 -1.61 -10.60 -14.33
C LEU A 117 -0.63 -10.12 -13.27
N LEU A 118 -0.93 -10.35 -11.99
CA LEU A 118 -0.04 -9.99 -10.90
C LEU A 118 1.06 -11.05 -10.77
N PRO A 119 2.34 -10.66 -10.81
CA PRO A 119 3.42 -11.61 -10.58
C PRO A 119 3.25 -12.20 -9.18
N THR A 120 3.39 -13.52 -9.09
CA THR A 120 3.43 -14.21 -7.80
C THR A 120 4.55 -13.62 -6.96
N ILE A 121 4.21 -13.05 -5.82
CA ILE A 121 5.14 -12.41 -4.89
C ILE A 121 5.99 -13.48 -4.22
#